data_8e1a3810f9ee351bde8f760496d9b776
#
_entry.id   8e1a3810f9ee351bde8f760496d9b776
#
_cell.length_a   1.000
_cell.length_b   1.000
_cell.length_c   1.000
_cell.angle_alpha   90.00
_cell.angle_beta   90.00
_cell.angle_gamma   90.00
#
_symmetry.space_group_name_H-M   'P 1'
#
loop_
_entity.id
_entity.type
_entity.pdbx_description
1 polymer ?
#
loop_
_entity_poly.entity_id
_entity_poly.type
_entity_poly.pdbx_seq_one_letter_code
_entity_poly.pdbx_strand_id
1 'polypeptide(L)'
;MPTVPSATKCSTLGCKNTKAKFSSLCTEHGGRDTFNHRRYNQTDKRKEAGDKYNGRQWRTLRQIQLSQYPLCAGCKADGIITAAQHVDHIFPWQQIGEHAFTFNLFQSLCPSCHSSKTQLEQQGIFRAYGDRDYTTQDYRIAVANPK
;
A
#
# COMPACT_ATOMS: atom_id res chain seq x y z
N MET A 1 -22.30 -4.03 -28.84
CA MET A 1 -21.58 -2.78 -28.57
C MET A 1 -20.58 -2.55 -29.70
N PRO A 2 -20.49 -1.35 -30.31
CA PRO A 2 -19.49 -1.11 -31.32
C PRO A 2 -18.10 -1.14 -30.68
N THR A 3 -17.26 -2.06 -31.13
CA THR A 3 -15.84 -2.12 -30.76
C THR A 3 -15.11 -0.99 -31.45
N VAL A 4 -14.54 -0.05 -30.68
CA VAL A 4 -13.65 0.96 -31.23
C VAL A 4 -12.39 0.27 -31.73
N PRO A 5 -12.01 0.39 -33.03
CA PRO A 5 -10.78 -0.20 -33.54
C PRO A 5 -9.59 0.36 -32.77
N SER A 6 -8.77 -0.49 -32.17
CA SER A 6 -7.56 -0.03 -31.51
C SER A 6 -6.63 0.60 -32.55
N ALA A 7 -6.20 1.84 -32.31
CA ALA A 7 -5.26 2.52 -33.21
C ALA A 7 -4.01 1.65 -33.41
N THR A 8 -3.68 1.34 -34.65
CA THR A 8 -2.52 0.51 -35.01
C THR A 8 -1.27 1.34 -35.31
N LYS A 9 -1.42 2.65 -35.46
CA LYS A 9 -0.34 3.60 -35.81
C LYS A 9 0.22 4.30 -34.58
N CYS A 10 1.48 4.73 -34.71
CA CYS A 10 2.15 5.56 -33.73
C CYS A 10 1.38 6.85 -33.44
N SER A 11 1.27 7.24 -32.17
CA SER A 11 0.55 8.44 -31.74
C SER A 11 1.33 9.74 -32.01
N THR A 12 2.59 9.66 -32.46
CA THR A 12 3.38 10.84 -32.81
C THR A 12 2.81 11.49 -34.08
N LEU A 13 2.55 12.79 -34.04
CA LEU A 13 1.99 13.52 -35.15
C LEU A 13 2.83 13.36 -36.42
N GLY A 14 2.20 12.98 -37.54
CA GLY A 14 2.88 12.75 -38.81
C GLY A 14 3.63 11.41 -38.95
N CYS A 15 3.73 10.62 -37.90
CA CYS A 15 4.38 9.30 -37.97
C CYS A 15 3.46 8.27 -38.65
N LYS A 16 3.99 7.56 -39.65
CA LYS A 16 3.28 6.52 -40.40
C LYS A 16 3.56 5.10 -39.89
N ASN A 17 4.52 4.95 -38.96
CA ASN A 17 4.94 3.66 -38.46
C ASN A 17 3.86 3.00 -37.59
N THR A 18 3.85 1.67 -37.57
CA THR A 18 3.01 0.90 -36.66
C THR A 18 3.47 1.13 -35.23
N LYS A 19 2.54 1.24 -34.32
CA LYS A 19 2.87 1.33 -32.89
C LYS A 19 3.51 0.03 -32.39
N ALA A 20 4.39 0.14 -31.42
CA ALA A 20 4.97 -1.01 -30.74
C ALA A 20 3.92 -1.78 -29.93
N LYS A 21 4.14 -3.05 -29.69
CA LYS A 21 3.17 -3.99 -29.09
C LYS A 21 2.65 -3.53 -27.72
N PHE A 22 3.50 -2.88 -26.92
CA PHE A 22 3.18 -2.45 -25.55
C PHE A 22 3.28 -0.92 -25.37
N SER A 23 3.05 -0.16 -26.44
CA SER A 23 3.11 1.29 -26.41
C SER A 23 2.14 1.90 -27.42
N SER A 24 1.76 3.13 -27.24
CA SER A 24 1.10 3.94 -28.25
C SER A 24 2.08 4.50 -29.31
N LEU A 25 3.38 4.40 -29.07
CA LEU A 25 4.46 4.89 -29.89
C LEU A 25 5.13 3.74 -30.67
N CYS A 26 5.74 4.01 -31.84
CA CYS A 26 6.59 3.06 -32.54
C CYS A 26 7.99 2.95 -31.87
N THR A 27 8.77 1.99 -32.25
CA THR A 27 10.12 1.76 -31.69
C THR A 27 11.06 2.95 -31.88
N GLU A 28 10.95 3.67 -33.00
CA GLU A 28 11.73 4.89 -33.27
C GLU A 28 11.35 6.05 -32.34
N HIS A 29 10.11 6.11 -31.86
CA HIS A 29 9.63 7.09 -30.92
C HIS A 29 9.60 6.59 -29.45
N GLY A 30 10.41 5.56 -29.15
CA GLY A 30 10.55 5.04 -27.80
C GLY A 30 9.52 4.00 -27.39
N GLY A 31 8.70 3.50 -28.31
CA GLY A 31 7.81 2.38 -28.09
C GLY A 31 8.60 1.07 -27.86
N ARG A 32 8.00 0.12 -27.15
CA ARG A 32 8.65 -1.14 -26.80
C ARG A 32 7.83 -2.33 -27.28
N ASP A 33 8.47 -3.24 -28.03
CA ASP A 33 7.89 -4.49 -28.48
C ASP A 33 8.08 -5.63 -27.48
N THR A 34 9.02 -5.48 -26.58
CA THR A 34 9.23 -6.40 -25.46
C THR A 34 8.60 -5.84 -24.20
N PHE A 35 7.80 -6.65 -23.56
CA PHE A 35 7.38 -6.36 -22.19
C PHE A 35 8.63 -6.49 -21.32
N ASN A 36 9.32 -5.38 -21.08
CA ASN A 36 10.26 -5.33 -19.99
C ASN A 36 9.43 -5.47 -18.71
N HIS A 37 9.18 -6.73 -18.31
CA HIS A 37 9.16 -6.98 -16.91
C HIS A 37 10.53 -6.45 -16.41
N ARG A 38 10.61 -5.19 -16.04
CA ARG A 38 11.45 -4.87 -14.90
C ARG A 38 10.95 -5.89 -13.89
N ARG A 39 11.67 -7.01 -13.79
CA ARG A 39 11.64 -7.80 -12.58
C ARG A 39 11.88 -6.77 -11.51
N TYR A 40 10.81 -6.28 -11.00
CA TYR A 40 10.82 -5.60 -9.74
C TYR A 40 11.49 -6.65 -8.88
N ASN A 41 12.78 -6.44 -8.56
CA ASN A 41 13.51 -7.29 -7.65
C ASN A 41 12.80 -7.11 -6.33
N GLN A 42 11.68 -7.84 -6.18
CA GLN A 42 11.04 -7.99 -4.91
C GLN A 42 12.08 -8.74 -4.10
N THR A 43 12.69 -8.04 -3.16
CA THR A 43 13.49 -8.70 -2.13
C THR A 43 12.62 -9.81 -1.55
N ASP A 44 13.23 -10.94 -1.17
CA ASP A 44 12.49 -12.06 -0.59
C ASP A 44 11.56 -11.62 0.55
N LYS A 45 12.00 -10.66 1.37
CA LYS A 45 11.19 -10.00 2.40
C LYS A 45 9.91 -9.33 1.86
N ARG A 46 9.97 -8.69 0.69
CA ARG A 46 8.81 -8.02 0.11
C ARG A 46 7.81 -9.01 -0.48
N LYS A 47 8.31 -10.12 -1.02
CA LYS A 47 7.49 -11.22 -1.50
C LYS A 47 6.78 -11.90 -0.33
N GLU A 48 7.50 -12.19 0.73
CA GLU A 48 6.97 -12.76 1.98
C GLU A 48 5.89 -11.87 2.60
N ALA A 49 6.12 -10.55 2.67
CA ALA A 49 5.10 -9.60 3.11
C ALA A 49 3.87 -9.64 2.21
N GLY A 50 4.04 -9.67 0.89
CA GLY A 50 2.95 -9.77 -0.07
C GLY A 50 2.08 -11.01 0.17
N ASP A 51 2.69 -12.15 0.43
CA ASP A 51 1.99 -13.40 0.73
C ASP A 51 1.18 -13.30 2.04
N LYS A 52 1.73 -12.66 3.07
CA LYS A 52 1.01 -12.39 4.33
C LYS A 52 -0.20 -11.47 4.14
N TYR A 53 -0.04 -10.36 3.39
CA TYR A 53 -1.14 -9.43 3.07
C TYR A 53 -2.23 -10.07 2.21
N ASN A 54 -1.91 -11.07 1.40
CA ASN A 54 -2.87 -11.83 0.62
C ASN A 54 -3.49 -13.00 1.39
N GLY A 55 -3.00 -13.30 2.60
CA GLY A 55 -3.48 -14.38 3.45
C GLY A 55 -4.94 -14.20 3.92
N ARG A 56 -5.62 -15.33 4.16
CA ARG A 56 -7.01 -15.33 4.65
C ARG A 56 -7.13 -14.61 6.01
N GLN A 57 -6.17 -14.82 6.90
CA GLN A 57 -6.17 -14.19 8.24
C GLN A 57 -6.13 -12.67 8.13
N TRP A 58 -5.26 -12.12 7.29
CA TRP A 58 -5.18 -10.69 7.08
C TRP A 58 -6.46 -10.11 6.49
N ARG A 59 -7.04 -10.77 5.49
CA ARG A 59 -8.30 -10.32 4.89
C ARG A 59 -9.44 -10.27 5.91
N THR A 60 -9.55 -11.28 6.77
CA THR A 60 -10.55 -11.34 7.84
C THR A 60 -10.31 -10.22 8.86
N LEU A 61 -9.08 -10.05 9.34
CA LEU A 61 -8.71 -8.99 10.27
C LEU A 61 -9.03 -7.61 9.70
N ARG A 62 -8.64 -7.38 8.44
CA ARG A 62 -8.91 -6.13 7.75
C ARG A 62 -10.41 -5.84 7.66
N GLN A 63 -11.22 -6.83 7.34
CA GLN A 63 -12.67 -6.68 7.26
C GLN A 63 -13.28 -6.36 8.63
N ILE A 64 -12.87 -7.05 9.68
CA ILE A 64 -13.31 -6.80 11.05
C ILE A 64 -12.92 -5.38 11.47
N GLN A 65 -11.66 -5.01 11.31
CA GLN A 65 -11.15 -3.71 11.69
C GLN A 65 -11.92 -2.55 11.01
N LEU A 66 -12.11 -2.62 9.70
CA LEU A 66 -12.84 -1.58 8.97
C LEU A 66 -14.35 -1.57 9.28
N SER A 67 -14.93 -2.70 9.67
CA SER A 67 -16.33 -2.75 10.13
C SER A 67 -16.50 -2.11 11.50
N GLN A 68 -15.57 -2.32 12.41
CA GLN A 68 -15.61 -1.76 13.76
C GLN A 68 -15.15 -0.29 13.80
N TYR A 69 -14.17 0.05 12.98
CA TYR A 69 -13.56 1.38 12.93
C TYR A 69 -13.55 1.90 11.49
N PRO A 70 -14.71 2.32 10.95
CA PRO A 70 -14.85 2.72 9.55
C PRO A 70 -14.25 4.10 9.25
N LEU A 71 -13.93 4.88 10.27
CA LEU A 71 -13.37 6.23 10.11
C LEU A 71 -11.86 6.24 10.29
N CYS A 72 -11.20 7.14 9.54
CA CYS A 72 -9.76 7.36 9.66
C CYS A 72 -9.40 7.92 11.05
N ALA A 73 -8.56 7.19 11.78
CA ALA A 73 -8.11 7.59 13.11
C ALA A 73 -7.31 8.91 13.07
N GLY A 74 -6.49 9.14 12.03
CA GLY A 74 -5.73 10.37 11.86
C GLY A 74 -6.62 11.58 11.65
N CYS A 75 -7.53 11.51 10.69
CA CYS A 75 -8.48 12.61 10.46
C CYS A 75 -9.37 12.86 11.67
N LYS A 76 -9.81 11.79 12.35
CA LYS A 76 -10.62 11.92 13.57
C LYS A 76 -9.89 12.65 14.69
N ALA A 77 -8.58 12.42 14.85
CA ALA A 77 -7.76 13.15 15.82
C ALA A 77 -7.73 14.67 15.53
N ASP A 78 -7.84 15.04 14.25
CA ASP A 78 -7.92 16.45 13.80
C ASP A 78 -9.37 16.99 13.74
N GLY A 79 -10.35 16.23 14.23
CA GLY A 79 -11.77 16.61 14.18
C GLY A 79 -12.43 16.49 12.81
N ILE A 80 -11.81 15.79 11.86
CA ILE A 80 -12.30 15.61 10.49
C ILE A 80 -12.88 14.20 10.33
N ILE A 81 -14.06 14.10 9.72
CA ILE A 81 -14.70 12.82 9.42
C ILE A 81 -14.30 12.38 8.00
N THR A 82 -13.51 11.31 7.93
CA THR A 82 -13.06 10.72 6.66
C THR A 82 -13.16 9.19 6.76
N ALA A 83 -13.69 8.55 5.72
CA ALA A 83 -13.74 7.09 5.66
C ALA A 83 -12.33 6.49 5.59
N ALA A 84 -12.10 5.43 6.35
CA ALA A 84 -10.86 4.66 6.26
C ALA A 84 -10.90 3.71 5.07
N GLN A 85 -9.76 3.50 4.44
CA GLN A 85 -9.58 2.57 3.32
C GLN A 85 -8.47 1.55 3.58
N HIS A 86 -7.58 1.84 4.52
CA HIS A 86 -6.45 1.02 4.89
C HIS A 86 -6.54 0.59 6.34
N VAL A 87 -6.14 -0.65 6.60
CA VAL A 87 -5.78 -1.10 7.95
C VAL A 87 -4.28 -1.09 8.05
N ASP A 88 -3.79 -0.39 9.02
CA ASP A 88 -2.38 -0.15 9.23
C ASP A 88 -1.90 -0.79 10.54
N HIS A 89 -0.68 -1.31 10.50
CA HIS A 89 0.02 -1.83 11.67
C HIS A 89 0.65 -0.69 12.45
N ILE A 90 0.43 -0.60 13.74
CA ILE A 90 1.16 0.38 14.56
C ILE A 90 2.65 0.08 14.53
N PHE A 91 3.03 -1.18 14.73
CA PHE A 91 4.42 -1.63 14.62
C PHE A 91 4.65 -2.29 13.26
N PRO A 92 5.48 -1.69 12.37
CA PRO A 92 5.68 -2.21 11.02
C PRO A 92 6.39 -3.56 11.03
N TRP A 93 6.01 -4.44 10.12
CA TRP A 93 6.54 -5.79 10.05
C TRP A 93 8.06 -5.84 9.80
N GLN A 94 8.63 -4.84 9.16
CA GLN A 94 10.08 -4.72 8.98
C GLN A 94 10.83 -4.65 10.31
N GLN A 95 10.16 -4.23 11.38
CA GLN A 95 10.74 -4.05 12.71
C GLN A 95 10.52 -5.25 13.62
N ILE A 96 9.35 -5.87 13.53
CA ILE A 96 8.93 -6.93 14.47
C ILE A 96 8.73 -8.30 13.82
N GLY A 97 8.90 -8.40 12.50
CA GLY A 97 8.78 -9.66 11.75
C GLY A 97 7.35 -10.20 11.68
N GLU A 98 7.22 -11.52 11.67
CA GLU A 98 5.93 -12.22 11.47
C GLU A 98 4.84 -11.85 12.48
N HIS A 99 5.22 -11.45 13.67
CA HIS A 99 4.29 -11.03 14.72
C HIS A 99 3.45 -9.81 14.32
N ALA A 100 3.89 -9.03 13.33
CA ALA A 100 3.14 -7.87 12.85
C ALA A 100 1.71 -8.19 12.41
N PHE A 101 1.46 -9.41 11.93
CA PHE A 101 0.17 -9.83 11.40
C PHE A 101 -0.73 -10.54 12.42
N THR A 102 -0.22 -10.86 13.59
CA THR A 102 -0.95 -11.62 14.62
C THR A 102 -0.93 -10.94 15.98
N PHE A 103 0.21 -10.39 16.40
CA PHE A 103 0.41 -9.74 17.70
C PHE A 103 0.81 -8.28 17.47
N ASN A 104 -0.16 -7.44 17.16
CA ASN A 104 0.06 -6.03 16.86
C ASN A 104 -1.16 -5.21 17.25
N LEU A 105 -0.99 -3.92 17.29
CA LEU A 105 -2.06 -2.94 17.33
C LEU A 105 -2.36 -2.48 15.90
N PHE A 106 -3.64 -2.30 15.59
CA PHE A 106 -4.09 -1.90 14.26
C PHE A 106 -4.89 -0.61 14.32
N GLN A 107 -4.84 0.16 13.25
CA GLN A 107 -5.65 1.36 13.10
C GLN A 107 -6.20 1.47 11.68
N SER A 108 -7.35 2.12 11.56
CA SER A 108 -8.00 2.37 10.27
C SER A 108 -7.61 3.75 9.77
N LEU A 109 -7.07 3.86 8.56
CA LEU A 109 -6.54 5.10 8.01
C LEU A 109 -7.07 5.37 6.59
N CYS A 110 -7.20 6.65 6.24
CA CYS A 110 -7.31 7.08 4.85
C CYS A 110 -5.93 7.03 4.16
N PRO A 111 -5.87 7.07 2.81
CA PRO A 111 -4.60 6.99 2.08
C PRO A 111 -3.57 8.06 2.49
N SER A 112 -4.03 9.29 2.75
CA SER A 112 -3.16 10.39 3.15
C SER A 112 -2.51 10.16 4.52
N CYS A 113 -3.30 9.81 5.55
CA CYS A 113 -2.79 9.53 6.90
C CYS A 113 -1.88 8.29 6.92
N HIS A 114 -2.21 7.26 6.12
CA HIS A 114 -1.36 6.09 5.96
C HIS A 114 0.01 6.45 5.36
N SER A 115 0.04 7.28 4.32
CA SER A 115 1.29 7.75 3.71
C SER A 115 2.13 8.58 4.70
N SER A 116 1.51 9.49 5.45
CA SER A 116 2.19 10.30 6.46
C SER A 116 2.78 9.43 7.58
N LYS A 117 2.04 8.43 8.04
CA LYS A 117 2.53 7.48 9.05
C LYS A 117 3.71 6.66 8.53
N THR A 118 3.67 6.19 7.28
CA THR A 118 4.78 5.46 6.67
C THR A 118 6.07 6.29 6.61
N GLN A 119 5.96 7.59 6.39
CA GLN A 119 7.13 8.49 6.45
C GLN A 119 7.73 8.58 7.87
N LEU A 120 6.89 8.61 8.90
CA LEU A 120 7.35 8.60 10.29
C LEU A 120 8.00 7.26 10.67
N GLU A 121 7.51 6.14 10.14
CA GLU A 121 8.11 4.82 10.35
C GLU A 121 9.56 4.74 9.87
N GLN A 122 9.89 5.42 8.77
CA GLN A 122 11.26 5.52 8.27
C GLN A 122 12.20 6.24 9.25
N GLN A 123 11.63 7.05 10.16
CA GLN A 123 12.35 7.74 11.23
C GLN A 123 12.31 6.97 12.56
N GLY A 124 11.74 5.78 12.57
CA GLY A 124 11.58 4.96 13.79
C GLY A 124 10.43 5.39 14.69
N ILE A 125 9.52 6.22 14.21
CA ILE A 125 8.36 6.71 14.94
C ILE A 125 7.11 5.95 14.47
N PHE A 126 6.46 5.23 15.37
CA PHE A 126 5.27 4.42 15.08
C PHE A 126 4.04 5.10 15.67
N ARG A 127 3.40 5.93 14.86
CA ARG A 127 2.25 6.74 15.29
C ARG A 127 0.99 5.92 15.45
N ALA A 128 0.40 5.96 16.64
CA ALA A 128 -0.97 5.56 16.90
C ALA A 128 -1.83 6.82 17.07
N TYR A 129 -2.62 7.13 16.04
CA TYR A 129 -3.46 8.32 16.05
C TYR A 129 -4.52 8.26 17.17
N GLY A 130 -4.63 9.35 17.93
CA GLY A 130 -5.53 9.43 19.09
C GLY A 130 -4.98 8.79 20.37
N ASP A 131 -3.76 8.26 20.36
CA ASP A 131 -3.03 7.76 21.53
C ASP A 131 -1.66 8.45 21.65
N ARG A 132 -0.58 7.79 21.19
CA ARG A 132 0.79 8.30 21.28
C ARG A 132 1.67 7.76 20.14
N ASP A 133 2.86 8.31 20.04
CA ASP A 133 3.91 7.76 19.20
C ASP A 133 4.68 6.67 19.98
N TYR A 134 4.96 5.58 19.31
CA TYR A 134 5.74 4.44 19.81
C TYR A 134 7.07 4.34 19.10
N THR A 135 7.98 3.57 19.70
CA THR A 135 9.25 3.12 19.12
C THR A 135 9.31 1.60 19.12
N THR A 136 10.32 1.01 18.49
CA THR A 136 10.51 -0.46 18.51
C THR A 136 10.59 -1.03 19.93
N GLN A 137 11.11 -0.27 20.89
CA GLN A 137 11.27 -0.69 22.27
C GLN A 137 9.92 -0.84 23.00
N ASP A 138 8.92 -0.09 22.58
CA ASP A 138 7.58 -0.10 23.19
C ASP A 138 6.77 -1.34 22.81
N TYR A 139 7.15 -2.08 21.78
CA TYR A 139 6.35 -3.14 21.18
C TYR A 139 5.82 -4.15 22.19
N ARG A 140 6.71 -4.75 23.01
CA ARG A 140 6.32 -5.81 23.96
C ARG A 140 5.30 -5.32 24.98
N ILE A 141 5.47 -4.11 25.47
CA ILE A 141 4.59 -3.51 26.49
C ILE A 141 3.25 -3.10 25.86
N ALA A 142 3.28 -2.49 24.70
CA ALA A 142 2.09 -2.01 24.01
C ALA A 142 1.15 -3.16 23.61
N VAL A 143 1.71 -4.27 23.09
CA VAL A 143 0.91 -5.42 22.64
C VAL A 143 0.41 -6.27 23.81
N ALA A 144 1.13 -6.31 24.94
CA ALA A 144 0.70 -7.03 26.14
C ALA A 144 -0.46 -6.30 26.87
N ASN A 145 -0.58 -4.99 26.71
CA ASN A 145 -1.61 -4.17 27.32
C ASN A 145 -2.32 -3.29 26.29
N PRO A 146 -3.09 -3.89 25.34
CA PRO A 146 -3.88 -3.11 24.39
C PRO A 146 -4.96 -2.32 25.14
N LYS A 147 -5.06 -1.01 24.88
CA LYS A 147 -6.11 -0.16 25.43
C LYS A 147 -7.45 -0.39 24.76
#